data_0939adddfccc7d8416cdf1e920321036
#
_entry.id   0939adddfccc7d8416cdf1e920321036
#
_cell.length_a   1.000
_cell.length_b   1.000
_cell.length_c   1.000
_cell.angle_alpha   90.00
_cell.angle_beta   90.00
_cell.angle_gamma   90.00
#
_symmetry.space_group_name_H-M   'P 1'
#
loop_
_entity.id
_entity.type
_entity.pdbx_description
1 polymer ?
#
loop_
_entity_poly.entity_id
_entity_poly.type
_entity_poly.pdbx_seq_one_letter_code
_entity_poly.pdbx_strand_id
1 'polypeptide(L)'
;MKKIGLLRAARLSMALSAAIAASLVTASVAQAAPIPNKTLVYCSEGSPAGFDPAQYTTGTDFTANTFTVYNRLVEFERGSTKVEPGLAEKWDVSADGLTYTFHLRHGVKFQTTSFFKPTRDFNADDVLFTFNRMLDPNQPFRKAYPASFPYFTDMGLDKLITKIEAVDPYTVKFTLKEVNAPFIQNMAMEYASIQSDEYAQQLLKAGKAADINQQPVGTGPFIFRSYTKDATIRFDGNPDYWKPNDVKISKLIFAITPDAGVRVQKLKRDECQVMSYPRPADIAPLKTEASLAMPSQPGFNLGYLSYNVLHKPLDKVEVREALDMAINKKAIIDSVYQGAGQSATNPMPPTQWSYDKNLPSQSYDPEKAKALLAKAGLASGFDITLWAMPVQRAYNPNARLMAEMIQADWAKVGVRAKIVTYEWGEYIKRAHAGEDDSMLIGWTGDNGDPDNWLGTLLGCEAINGNNFGKWCYKPFDDLVQKGRTTIDQGERTKIYTQAQQIFAQQLPFSPIAHSTVYQPVSKKVIDMRIEPLGYARFDGVGVQ
;
A
#
# COMPACT_ATOMS: atom_id res chain seq x y z
N MET A 1 74.90 -75.80 -32.22
CA MET A 1 75.85 -75.19 -31.27
C MET A 1 75.06 -74.12 -30.46
N LYS A 2 74.86 -74.41 -29.21
CA LYS A 2 75.03 -73.61 -28.02
C LYS A 2 74.34 -72.25 -28.02
N LYS A 3 73.57 -71.77 -27.02
CA LYS A 3 73.32 -72.08 -25.57
C LYS A 3 72.03 -71.34 -25.23
N ILE A 4 71.01 -71.88 -24.61
CA ILE A 4 70.66 -71.88 -23.20
C ILE A 4 70.82 -70.54 -22.50
N GLY A 5 69.71 -69.97 -22.00
CA GLY A 5 69.67 -68.88 -21.10
C GLY A 5 68.29 -68.63 -20.46
N LEU A 6 68.15 -69.28 -19.32
CA LEU A 6 67.06 -69.34 -18.34
C LEU A 6 66.14 -68.16 -18.14
N LEU A 7 64.90 -68.48 -17.96
CA LEU A 7 63.86 -67.74 -17.29
C LEU A 7 64.22 -67.33 -15.84
N ARG A 8 63.93 -66.15 -15.46
CA ARG A 8 63.56 -65.84 -14.09
C ARG A 8 62.32 -64.93 -14.09
N ALA A 9 61.24 -65.52 -13.61
CA ALA A 9 60.01 -64.77 -13.28
C ALA A 9 60.26 -63.84 -12.09
N ALA A 10 60.01 -62.59 -12.28
CA ALA A 10 59.83 -61.59 -11.20
C ALA A 10 58.35 -61.23 -11.08
N ARG A 11 57.72 -61.69 -10.01
CA ARG A 11 56.39 -61.29 -9.62
C ARG A 11 56.43 -59.80 -9.22
N LEU A 12 55.80 -58.92 -9.99
CA LEU A 12 55.53 -57.53 -9.60
C LEU A 12 54.16 -57.48 -8.94
N SER A 13 54.13 -57.30 -7.65
CA SER A 13 52.92 -56.99 -6.87
C SER A 13 52.50 -55.58 -7.21
N MET A 14 51.38 -55.41 -7.93
CA MET A 14 50.72 -54.13 -8.09
C MET A 14 49.97 -53.76 -6.80
N ALA A 15 50.54 -52.88 -5.98
CA ALA A 15 49.82 -52.20 -4.92
C ALA A 15 48.94 -51.09 -5.56
N LEU A 16 47.63 -51.30 -5.59
CA LEU A 16 46.65 -50.32 -6.03
C LEU A 16 46.45 -49.28 -4.92
N SER A 17 47.16 -48.16 -5.00
CA SER A 17 46.96 -47.01 -4.12
C SER A 17 45.75 -46.23 -4.66
N ALA A 18 44.58 -46.46 -4.06
CA ALA A 18 43.41 -45.63 -4.28
C ALA A 18 43.61 -44.27 -3.59
N ALA A 19 44.04 -43.25 -4.34
CA ALA A 19 44.03 -41.87 -3.88
C ALA A 19 42.57 -41.34 -3.94
N ILE A 20 41.92 -41.33 -2.78
CA ILE A 20 40.64 -40.65 -2.59
C ILE A 20 40.97 -39.14 -2.57
N ALA A 21 40.83 -38.47 -3.70
CA ALA A 21 40.80 -37.01 -3.76
C ALA A 21 39.49 -36.53 -3.11
N ALA A 22 39.57 -36.21 -1.82
CA ALA A 22 38.50 -35.49 -1.14
C ALA A 22 38.46 -34.06 -1.71
N SER A 23 37.57 -33.83 -2.68
CA SER A 23 37.23 -32.50 -3.18
C SER A 23 36.50 -31.77 -2.06
N LEU A 24 37.23 -31.02 -1.24
CA LEU A 24 36.67 -29.99 -0.38
C LEU A 24 36.04 -28.94 -1.27
N VAL A 25 34.74 -29.06 -1.51
CA VAL A 25 33.92 -27.95 -2.02
C VAL A 25 33.88 -26.93 -0.90
N THR A 26 34.83 -26.02 -0.88
CA THR A 26 34.72 -24.80 -0.10
C THR A 26 33.57 -23.99 -0.73
N ALA A 27 32.39 -24.11 -0.13
CA ALA A 27 31.33 -23.16 -0.41
C ALA A 27 31.90 -21.77 -0.03
N SER A 28 32.32 -21.03 -1.04
CA SER A 28 32.63 -19.62 -0.88
C SER A 28 31.34 -18.95 -0.45
N VAL A 29 31.20 -18.63 0.83
CA VAL A 29 30.20 -17.70 1.30
C VAL A 29 30.53 -16.41 0.57
N ALA A 30 29.76 -16.07 -0.46
CA ALA A 30 29.90 -14.81 -1.15
C ALA A 30 29.66 -13.70 -0.11
N GLN A 31 30.75 -13.12 0.37
CA GLN A 31 30.69 -12.00 1.29
C GLN A 31 30.05 -10.83 0.52
N ALA A 32 28.92 -10.34 0.99
CA ALA A 32 28.27 -9.20 0.40
C ALA A 32 29.26 -8.04 0.28
N ALA A 33 29.25 -7.34 -0.86
CA ALA A 33 30.07 -6.16 -1.04
C ALA A 33 29.74 -5.13 0.05
N PRO A 34 30.75 -4.40 0.58
CA PRO A 34 30.52 -3.37 1.59
C PRO A 34 29.50 -2.34 1.07
N ILE A 35 28.55 -1.94 1.93
CA ILE A 35 27.57 -0.90 1.59
C ILE A 35 28.34 0.39 1.26
N PRO A 36 28.11 1.02 0.08
CA PRO A 36 28.76 2.26 -0.28
C PRO A 36 28.49 3.36 0.77
N ASN A 37 29.50 4.12 1.16
CA ASN A 37 29.34 5.24 2.12
C ASN A 37 28.64 6.43 1.44
N LYS A 38 27.36 6.27 1.13
CA LYS A 38 26.50 7.24 0.46
C LYS A 38 25.29 7.54 1.33
N THR A 39 24.86 8.80 1.30
CA THR A 39 23.66 9.26 1.99
C THR A 39 22.59 9.65 0.97
N LEU A 40 21.38 9.19 1.15
CA LEU A 40 20.20 9.67 0.45
C LEU A 40 19.32 10.45 1.41
N VAL A 41 18.93 11.66 1.01
CA VAL A 41 17.98 12.49 1.75
C VAL A 41 16.66 12.52 0.98
N TYR A 42 15.58 12.10 1.63
CA TYR A 42 14.22 12.17 1.13
C TYR A 42 13.48 13.32 1.81
N CYS A 43 12.98 14.29 1.04
CA CYS A 43 12.11 15.35 1.52
C CYS A 43 10.68 14.81 1.63
N SER A 44 10.32 14.35 2.85
CA SER A 44 8.99 13.83 3.19
C SER A 44 7.99 14.95 3.41
N GLU A 45 6.72 14.68 3.09
CA GLU A 45 5.60 15.62 3.26
C GLU A 45 5.07 15.70 4.69
N GLY A 46 5.43 14.77 5.57
CA GLY A 46 4.90 14.74 6.93
C GLY A 46 5.65 13.79 7.85
N SER A 47 5.32 13.89 9.13
CA SER A 47 5.75 12.99 10.18
C SER A 47 4.91 11.72 10.15
N PRO A 48 5.52 10.51 10.29
CA PRO A 48 4.75 9.30 10.57
C PRO A 48 4.09 9.39 11.95
N ALA A 49 2.91 8.78 12.07
CA ALA A 49 2.21 8.67 13.35
C ALA A 49 2.89 7.64 14.28
N GLY A 50 3.62 6.68 13.70
CA GLY A 50 4.40 5.70 14.45
C GLY A 50 5.08 4.66 13.56
N PHE A 51 5.67 3.66 14.22
CA PHE A 51 6.52 2.66 13.56
C PHE A 51 6.00 1.22 13.69
N ASP A 52 4.77 1.01 14.14
CA ASP A 52 4.08 -0.28 14.08
C ASP A 52 3.15 -0.32 12.86
N PRO A 53 3.51 -0.95 11.73
CA PRO A 53 2.77 -0.86 10.48
C PRO A 53 1.32 -1.32 10.57
N ALA A 54 1.01 -2.24 11.48
CA ALA A 54 -0.35 -2.78 11.62
C ALA A 54 -1.37 -1.75 12.14
N GLN A 55 -0.91 -0.64 12.75
CA GLN A 55 -1.78 0.38 13.35
C GLN A 55 -2.15 1.53 12.40
N TYR A 56 -1.53 1.61 11.22
CA TYR A 56 -1.64 2.78 10.33
C TYR A 56 -2.12 2.38 8.94
N THR A 57 -2.57 3.40 8.17
CA THR A 57 -3.14 3.24 6.83
C THR A 57 -2.66 4.31 5.86
N THR A 58 -1.58 5.05 6.17
CA THR A 58 -1.11 6.13 5.30
C THR A 58 0.23 5.83 4.64
N GLY A 59 0.41 6.26 3.40
CA GLY A 59 1.67 6.11 2.67
C GLY A 59 2.86 6.77 3.36
N THR A 60 2.62 7.86 4.13
CA THR A 60 3.64 8.54 4.95
C THR A 60 4.20 7.60 6.02
N ASP A 61 3.31 6.89 6.74
CA ASP A 61 3.70 5.90 7.74
C ASP A 61 4.46 4.75 7.10
N PHE A 62 3.91 4.16 6.03
CA PHE A 62 4.51 2.99 5.37
C PHE A 62 5.87 3.28 4.77
N THR A 63 6.05 4.45 4.17
CA THR A 63 7.36 4.89 3.67
C THR A 63 8.39 4.93 4.80
N ALA A 64 7.99 5.37 6.01
CA ALA A 64 8.88 5.54 7.15
C ALA A 64 9.11 4.26 7.96
N ASN A 65 8.17 3.31 7.96
CA ASN A 65 8.26 2.11 8.80
C ASN A 65 8.36 0.81 7.99
N THR A 66 7.33 0.47 7.21
CA THR A 66 7.21 -0.82 6.51
C THR A 66 8.37 -1.09 5.57
N PHE A 67 8.65 -0.13 4.67
CA PHE A 67 9.62 -0.32 3.58
C PHE A 67 11.05 0.05 3.96
N THR A 68 11.27 0.46 5.20
CA THR A 68 12.60 0.69 5.75
C THR A 68 13.00 -0.42 6.72
N VAL A 69 12.15 -0.71 7.70
CA VAL A 69 12.51 -1.54 8.86
C VAL A 69 12.07 -2.99 8.71
N TYR A 70 10.97 -3.24 8.01
CA TYR A 70 10.32 -4.56 8.04
C TYR A 70 10.34 -5.28 6.69
N ASN A 71 10.00 -6.57 6.74
CA ASN A 71 9.58 -7.37 5.59
C ASN A 71 8.31 -8.16 5.94
N ARG A 72 7.65 -8.72 4.92
CA ARG A 72 6.44 -9.53 5.01
C ARG A 72 6.72 -10.95 4.52
N LEU A 73 5.79 -11.85 4.72
CA LEU A 73 5.91 -13.22 4.17
C LEU A 73 5.99 -13.23 2.64
N VAL A 74 5.16 -12.39 2.04
CA VAL A 74 5.16 -12.09 0.60
C VAL A 74 5.20 -10.57 0.43
N GLU A 75 5.73 -10.09 -0.68
CA GLU A 75 5.93 -8.66 -0.92
C GLU A 75 5.42 -8.29 -2.31
N PHE A 76 5.13 -7.01 -2.54
CA PHE A 76 4.93 -6.52 -3.90
C PHE A 76 6.28 -6.29 -4.56
N GLU A 77 6.41 -6.72 -5.82
CA GLU A 77 7.54 -6.38 -6.69
C GLU A 77 7.64 -4.85 -6.81
N ARG A 78 8.85 -4.31 -6.74
CA ARG A 78 9.07 -2.85 -6.81
C ARG A 78 8.49 -2.24 -8.07
N GLY A 79 7.67 -1.21 -7.91
CA GLY A 79 7.00 -0.52 -9.01
C GLY A 79 5.79 -1.28 -9.58
N SER A 80 5.30 -2.31 -8.89
CA SER A 80 4.24 -3.20 -9.35
C SER A 80 3.29 -3.58 -8.21
N THR A 81 2.14 -4.15 -8.55
CA THR A 81 1.21 -4.81 -7.61
C THR A 81 1.30 -6.34 -7.67
N LYS A 82 2.29 -6.85 -8.41
CA LYS A 82 2.54 -8.29 -8.50
C LYS A 82 3.19 -8.79 -7.22
N VAL A 83 2.65 -9.86 -6.65
CA VAL A 83 3.19 -10.48 -5.43
C VAL A 83 4.39 -11.36 -5.78
N GLU A 84 5.45 -11.24 -4.97
CA GLU A 84 6.66 -12.05 -5.00
C GLU A 84 6.99 -12.64 -3.63
N PRO A 85 7.85 -13.68 -3.54
CA PRO A 85 8.35 -14.20 -2.29
C PRO A 85 9.10 -13.14 -1.46
N GLY A 86 8.72 -13.02 -0.17
CA GLY A 86 9.39 -12.20 0.83
C GLY A 86 10.17 -13.07 1.84
N LEU A 87 9.78 -13.02 3.12
CA LEU A 87 10.32 -13.87 4.17
C LEU A 87 9.90 -15.35 4.02
N ALA A 88 8.85 -15.65 3.26
CA ALA A 88 8.58 -16.96 2.74
C ALA A 88 9.24 -17.12 1.35
N GLU A 89 9.93 -18.24 1.14
CA GLU A 89 10.52 -18.57 -0.17
C GLU A 89 9.47 -19.00 -1.18
N LYS A 90 8.41 -19.63 -0.69
CA LYS A 90 7.24 -20.08 -1.44
C LYS A 90 6.06 -20.29 -0.50
N TRP A 91 4.90 -20.48 -1.10
CA TRP A 91 3.70 -20.93 -0.40
C TRP A 91 2.92 -21.92 -1.23
N ASP A 92 2.18 -22.80 -0.56
CA ASP A 92 1.26 -23.75 -1.16
C ASP A 92 -0.17 -23.43 -0.73
N VAL A 93 -1.13 -23.63 -1.62
CA VAL A 93 -2.55 -23.46 -1.35
C VAL A 93 -3.22 -24.83 -1.51
N SER A 94 -4.02 -25.24 -0.53
CA SER A 94 -4.78 -26.48 -0.59
C SER A 94 -5.80 -26.45 -1.74
N ALA A 95 -6.20 -27.64 -2.22
CA ALA A 95 -7.12 -27.76 -3.36
C ALA A 95 -8.50 -27.13 -3.12
N ASP A 96 -8.93 -27.05 -1.84
CA ASP A 96 -10.17 -26.38 -1.43
C ASP A 96 -10.01 -24.86 -1.24
N GLY A 97 -8.78 -24.31 -1.38
CA GLY A 97 -8.48 -22.90 -1.21
C GLY A 97 -8.54 -22.38 0.23
N LEU A 98 -8.65 -23.28 1.23
CA LEU A 98 -8.84 -22.90 2.63
C LEU A 98 -7.56 -22.86 3.45
N THR A 99 -6.49 -23.47 2.96
CA THR A 99 -5.22 -23.57 3.71
C THR A 99 -4.07 -23.01 2.89
N TYR A 100 -3.31 -22.11 3.51
CA TYR A 100 -2.10 -21.49 2.94
C TYR A 100 -0.91 -21.91 3.80
N THR A 101 0.06 -22.62 3.21
CA THR A 101 1.28 -23.08 3.89
C THR A 101 2.48 -22.29 3.38
N PHE A 102 3.08 -21.48 4.24
CA PHE A 102 4.25 -20.66 3.94
C PHE A 102 5.52 -21.37 4.39
N HIS A 103 6.50 -21.52 3.49
CA HIS A 103 7.83 -22.03 3.76
C HIS A 103 8.79 -20.88 3.98
N LEU A 104 9.27 -20.72 5.21
CA LEU A 104 10.04 -19.56 5.65
C LEU A 104 11.52 -19.65 5.24
N ARG A 105 12.14 -18.50 4.98
CA ARG A 105 13.59 -18.42 4.74
C ARG A 105 14.39 -18.75 5.98
N HIS A 106 15.49 -19.45 5.80
CA HIS A 106 16.50 -19.68 6.83
C HIS A 106 17.53 -18.54 6.85
N GLY A 107 18.14 -18.30 8.02
CA GLY A 107 19.28 -17.39 8.17
C GLY A 107 18.95 -15.90 8.04
N VAL A 108 17.67 -15.50 8.08
CA VAL A 108 17.25 -14.10 8.08
C VAL A 108 17.41 -13.53 9.48
N LYS A 109 18.22 -12.46 9.60
CA LYS A 109 18.50 -11.83 10.87
C LYS A 109 17.58 -10.65 11.15
N PHE A 110 17.16 -10.51 12.41
CA PHE A 110 16.63 -9.25 12.89
C PHE A 110 17.74 -8.21 13.07
N GLN A 111 17.39 -6.95 12.95
CA GLN A 111 18.31 -5.82 13.09
C GLN A 111 18.85 -5.70 14.51
N THR A 112 20.17 -5.47 14.64
CA THR A 112 20.79 -5.05 15.89
C THR A 112 20.70 -3.54 16.02
N THR A 113 20.13 -3.08 17.14
CA THR A 113 19.97 -1.66 17.48
C THR A 113 20.67 -1.34 18.81
N SER A 114 20.62 -0.10 19.29
CA SER A 114 21.11 0.27 20.63
C SER A 114 20.22 -0.26 21.77
N PHE A 115 18.99 -0.66 21.46
CA PHE A 115 17.98 -1.10 22.45
C PHE A 115 17.60 -2.58 22.32
N PHE A 116 18.05 -3.27 21.26
CA PHE A 116 17.81 -4.69 21.03
C PHE A 116 18.97 -5.37 20.31
N LYS A 117 19.35 -6.55 20.77
CA LYS A 117 20.30 -7.43 20.11
C LYS A 117 19.67 -8.83 19.99
N PRO A 118 19.35 -9.28 18.78
CA PRO A 118 18.74 -10.59 18.58
C PRO A 118 19.68 -11.72 19.01
N THR A 119 19.12 -12.78 19.56
CA THR A 119 19.85 -14.00 19.93
C THR A 119 19.56 -15.17 18.99
N ARG A 120 18.57 -15.02 18.12
CA ARG A 120 18.19 -16.00 17.08
C ARG A 120 17.82 -15.31 15.77
N ASP A 121 17.81 -16.09 14.69
CA ASP A 121 17.27 -15.70 13.40
C ASP A 121 15.74 -15.72 13.41
N PHE A 122 15.13 -15.10 12.38
CA PHE A 122 13.69 -15.16 12.09
C PHE A 122 13.21 -16.60 11.96
N ASN A 123 12.05 -16.89 12.54
CA ASN A 123 11.38 -18.18 12.43
C ASN A 123 9.85 -18.05 12.56
N ALA A 124 9.14 -19.17 12.69
CA ALA A 124 7.69 -19.25 12.78
C ALA A 124 7.11 -18.50 14.01
N ASP A 125 7.84 -18.40 15.13
CA ASP A 125 7.35 -17.73 16.34
C ASP A 125 7.07 -16.24 16.06
N ASP A 126 7.88 -15.60 15.23
CA ASP A 126 7.71 -14.20 14.85
C ASP A 126 6.46 -13.98 14.01
N VAL A 127 6.15 -14.95 13.13
CA VAL A 127 4.90 -14.94 12.34
C VAL A 127 3.69 -15.13 13.27
N LEU A 128 3.75 -16.11 14.16
CA LEU A 128 2.69 -16.36 15.15
C LEU A 128 2.46 -15.14 16.05
N PHE A 129 3.53 -14.50 16.55
CA PHE A 129 3.42 -13.29 17.35
C PHE A 129 2.72 -12.17 16.57
N THR A 130 3.20 -11.90 15.34
CA THR A 130 2.69 -10.81 14.50
C THR A 130 1.19 -10.91 14.27
N PHE A 131 0.70 -12.09 13.89
CA PHE A 131 -0.71 -12.26 13.54
C PHE A 131 -1.59 -12.53 14.76
N ASN A 132 -1.13 -13.31 15.76
CA ASN A 132 -1.96 -13.60 16.93
C ASN A 132 -2.23 -12.35 17.77
N ARG A 133 -1.34 -11.36 17.84
CA ARG A 133 -1.64 -10.09 18.51
C ARG A 133 -2.75 -9.29 17.82
N MET A 134 -2.98 -9.52 16.51
CA MET A 134 -4.10 -8.91 15.77
C MET A 134 -5.38 -9.71 15.91
N LEU A 135 -5.29 -11.05 15.91
CA LEU A 135 -6.41 -11.98 15.99
C LEU A 135 -6.99 -12.11 17.40
N ASP A 136 -6.14 -12.30 18.41
CA ASP A 136 -6.58 -12.62 19.76
C ASP A 136 -6.51 -11.39 20.69
N PRO A 137 -7.64 -10.81 21.09
CA PRO A 137 -7.67 -9.71 22.04
C PRO A 137 -7.12 -10.10 23.44
N ASN A 138 -6.97 -11.40 23.72
CA ASN A 138 -6.41 -11.89 24.98
C ASN A 138 -4.90 -12.14 24.93
N GLN A 139 -4.28 -11.97 23.77
CA GLN A 139 -2.84 -12.12 23.62
C GLN A 139 -2.10 -11.17 24.59
N PRO A 140 -1.10 -11.65 25.35
CA PRO A 140 -0.50 -10.88 26.44
C PRO A 140 0.08 -9.52 26.03
N PHE A 141 0.75 -9.45 24.87
CA PHE A 141 1.31 -8.19 24.37
C PHE A 141 0.21 -7.20 23.99
N ARG A 142 -0.89 -7.68 23.34
CA ARG A 142 -2.04 -6.83 23.01
C ARG A 142 -2.74 -6.29 24.25
N LYS A 143 -2.81 -7.06 25.34
CA LYS A 143 -3.33 -6.57 26.63
C LYS A 143 -2.45 -5.51 27.25
N ALA A 144 -1.11 -5.68 27.15
CA ALA A 144 -0.15 -4.72 27.68
C ALA A 144 -0.06 -3.43 26.85
N TYR A 145 -0.30 -3.53 25.54
CA TYR A 145 -0.36 -2.40 24.61
C TYR A 145 -1.59 -2.54 23.71
N PRO A 146 -2.77 -2.10 24.16
CA PRO A 146 -4.00 -2.10 23.36
C PRO A 146 -3.83 -1.22 22.12
N ALA A 147 -4.12 -1.79 20.96
CA ALA A 147 -4.04 -1.12 19.67
C ALA A 147 -5.19 -1.56 18.76
N SER A 148 -5.56 -0.69 17.81
CA SER A 148 -6.43 -1.05 16.68
C SER A 148 -5.57 -1.44 15.47
N PHE A 149 -6.13 -2.30 14.62
CA PHE A 149 -5.48 -2.81 13.41
C PHE A 149 -6.41 -2.62 12.21
N PRO A 150 -6.52 -1.37 11.69
CA PRO A 150 -7.58 -1.00 10.76
C PRO A 150 -7.66 -1.90 9.53
N TYR A 151 -6.57 -2.06 8.77
CA TYR A 151 -6.61 -2.92 7.58
C TYR A 151 -6.99 -4.36 7.89
N PHE A 152 -6.48 -4.90 8.98
CA PHE A 152 -6.75 -6.29 9.37
C PHE A 152 -8.23 -6.52 9.68
N THR A 153 -8.87 -5.57 10.39
CA THR A 153 -10.29 -5.64 10.74
C THR A 153 -11.21 -5.22 9.60
N ASP A 154 -10.87 -4.18 8.85
CA ASP A 154 -11.72 -3.65 7.77
C ASP A 154 -11.83 -4.63 6.59
N MET A 155 -10.78 -5.44 6.36
CA MET A 155 -10.81 -6.55 5.39
C MET A 155 -11.43 -7.83 5.94
N GLY A 156 -11.90 -7.83 7.18
CA GLY A 156 -12.55 -8.97 7.83
C GLY A 156 -11.62 -10.15 8.10
N LEU A 157 -10.29 -9.92 8.13
CA LEU A 157 -9.29 -10.99 8.32
C LEU A 157 -9.35 -11.60 9.73
N ASP A 158 -9.78 -10.82 10.71
CA ASP A 158 -10.06 -11.26 12.08
C ASP A 158 -11.18 -12.31 12.17
N LYS A 159 -12.09 -12.33 11.19
CA LYS A 159 -13.19 -13.30 11.09
C LYS A 159 -12.87 -14.41 10.07
N LEU A 160 -12.02 -14.12 9.10
CA LEU A 160 -11.64 -15.02 8.03
C LEU A 160 -10.61 -16.06 8.47
N ILE A 161 -9.56 -15.63 9.20
CA ILE A 161 -8.48 -16.50 9.66
C ILE A 161 -8.95 -17.23 10.92
N THR A 162 -9.14 -18.54 10.81
CA THR A 162 -9.62 -19.38 11.93
C THR A 162 -8.49 -19.97 12.74
N LYS A 163 -7.31 -20.16 12.13
CA LYS A 163 -6.14 -20.75 12.78
C LYS A 163 -4.85 -20.34 12.11
N ILE A 164 -3.81 -20.12 12.93
CA ILE A 164 -2.43 -19.99 12.48
C ILE A 164 -1.60 -20.94 13.34
N GLU A 165 -0.79 -21.80 12.71
CA GLU A 165 0.03 -22.77 13.41
C GLU A 165 1.43 -22.88 12.81
N ALA A 166 2.45 -23.00 13.65
CA ALA A 166 3.77 -23.45 13.24
C ALA A 166 3.73 -24.98 13.09
N VAL A 167 3.96 -25.47 11.88
CA VAL A 167 4.11 -26.92 11.62
C VAL A 167 5.49 -27.37 12.09
N ASP A 168 6.48 -26.52 11.86
CA ASP A 168 7.87 -26.62 12.31
C ASP A 168 8.45 -25.17 12.40
N PRO A 169 9.71 -24.98 12.84
CA PRO A 169 10.28 -23.62 12.99
C PRO A 169 10.33 -22.79 11.69
N TYR A 170 10.17 -23.41 10.53
CA TYR A 170 10.23 -22.72 9.23
C TYR A 170 9.03 -23.00 8.32
N THR A 171 7.94 -23.52 8.87
CA THR A 171 6.70 -23.76 8.14
C THR A 171 5.50 -23.27 8.95
N VAL A 172 4.77 -22.29 8.39
CA VAL A 172 3.58 -21.73 9.02
C VAL A 172 2.37 -21.95 8.14
N LYS A 173 1.27 -22.37 8.75
CA LYS A 173 0.01 -22.65 8.08
C LYS A 173 -1.10 -21.73 8.58
N PHE A 174 -1.79 -21.08 7.64
CA PHE A 174 -3.00 -20.30 7.86
C PHE A 174 -4.20 -21.11 7.37
N THR A 175 -5.23 -21.21 8.20
CA THR A 175 -6.50 -21.83 7.84
C THR A 175 -7.58 -20.76 7.80
N LEU A 176 -8.31 -20.68 6.69
CA LEU A 176 -9.39 -19.73 6.45
C LEU A 176 -10.73 -20.40 6.68
N LYS A 177 -11.72 -19.61 7.05
CA LYS A 177 -13.12 -20.01 7.19
C LYS A 177 -13.78 -20.29 5.84
N GLU A 178 -13.40 -19.54 4.83
CA GLU A 178 -13.90 -19.61 3.45
C GLU A 178 -12.82 -19.19 2.47
N VAL A 179 -13.01 -19.50 1.19
CA VAL A 179 -12.08 -19.10 0.13
C VAL A 179 -12.02 -17.58 0.05
N ASN A 180 -10.79 -17.05 -0.01
CA ASN A 180 -10.55 -15.63 -0.19
C ASN A 180 -9.46 -15.42 -1.24
N ALA A 181 -9.87 -15.10 -2.47
CA ALA A 181 -8.95 -14.95 -3.60
C ALA A 181 -7.91 -13.83 -3.41
N PRO A 182 -8.23 -12.66 -2.79
CA PRO A 182 -7.24 -11.63 -2.51
C PRO A 182 -6.32 -11.93 -1.31
N PHE A 183 -6.43 -13.08 -0.63
CA PHE A 183 -5.69 -13.36 0.61
C PHE A 183 -4.18 -13.17 0.47
N ILE A 184 -3.57 -13.65 -0.63
CA ILE A 184 -2.12 -13.50 -0.86
C ILE A 184 -1.74 -12.03 -1.08
N GLN A 185 -2.54 -11.27 -1.82
CA GLN A 185 -2.33 -9.84 -2.01
C GLN A 185 -2.46 -9.09 -0.67
N ASN A 186 -3.44 -9.47 0.14
CA ASN A 186 -3.60 -8.91 1.49
C ASN A 186 -2.39 -9.22 2.38
N MET A 187 -1.79 -10.42 2.27
CA MET A 187 -0.58 -10.79 3.02
C MET A 187 0.68 -10.04 2.57
N ALA A 188 0.66 -9.37 1.41
CA ALA A 188 1.73 -8.50 0.94
C ALA A 188 1.59 -7.05 1.44
N MET A 189 0.44 -6.69 2.02
CA MET A 189 0.18 -5.34 2.54
C MET A 189 0.98 -5.05 3.83
N GLU A 190 1.04 -3.80 4.16
CA GLU A 190 1.92 -3.22 5.18
C GLU A 190 1.63 -3.73 6.59
N TYR A 191 0.35 -3.95 6.93
CA TYR A 191 -0.04 -4.48 8.24
C TYR A 191 0.55 -5.86 8.54
N ALA A 192 0.86 -6.64 7.49
CA ALA A 192 1.45 -7.97 7.60
C ALA A 192 2.97 -7.96 7.82
N SER A 193 3.57 -6.81 8.12
CA SER A 193 4.99 -6.66 8.45
C SER A 193 5.36 -7.49 9.67
N ILE A 194 6.32 -8.39 9.50
CA ILE A 194 6.72 -9.34 10.56
C ILE A 194 7.55 -8.64 11.62
N GLN A 195 7.13 -8.79 12.87
CA GLN A 195 7.79 -8.26 14.06
C GLN A 195 8.46 -9.37 14.87
N SER A 196 9.56 -9.05 15.56
CA SER A 196 10.27 -10.01 16.38
C SER A 196 9.51 -10.36 17.65
N ASP A 197 9.17 -11.62 17.84
CA ASP A 197 8.62 -12.12 19.11
C ASP A 197 9.63 -11.95 20.25
N GLU A 198 10.92 -12.22 20.01
CA GLU A 198 11.98 -12.05 21.01
C GLU A 198 12.04 -10.60 21.54
N TYR A 199 11.97 -9.61 20.64
CA TYR A 199 11.93 -8.21 21.02
C TYR A 199 10.64 -7.84 21.76
N ALA A 200 9.52 -8.32 21.29
CA ALA A 200 8.23 -8.11 21.95
C ALA A 200 8.22 -8.68 23.38
N GLN A 201 8.78 -9.88 23.60
CA GLN A 201 8.90 -10.49 24.91
C GLN A 201 9.84 -9.69 25.82
N GLN A 202 10.95 -9.14 25.26
CA GLN A 202 11.82 -8.23 26.02
C GLN A 202 11.06 -6.98 26.47
N LEU A 203 10.31 -6.34 25.58
CA LEU A 203 9.52 -5.14 25.91
C LEU A 203 8.40 -5.46 26.93
N LEU A 204 7.74 -6.59 26.79
CA LEU A 204 6.69 -7.03 27.71
C LEU A 204 7.24 -7.23 29.12
N LYS A 205 8.37 -7.94 29.26
CA LYS A 205 9.06 -8.14 30.55
C LYS A 205 9.52 -6.83 31.19
N ALA A 206 9.89 -5.84 30.36
CA ALA A 206 10.31 -4.52 30.83
C ALA A 206 9.14 -3.59 31.17
N GLY A 207 7.89 -3.97 30.92
CA GLY A 207 6.70 -3.11 31.06
C GLY A 207 6.66 -1.97 30.04
N LYS A 208 7.31 -2.15 28.86
CA LYS A 208 7.49 -1.13 27.82
C LYS A 208 6.90 -1.55 26.47
N ALA A 209 5.81 -2.31 26.48
CA ALA A 209 5.22 -2.83 25.26
C ALA A 209 4.91 -1.74 24.21
N ALA A 210 4.57 -0.51 24.63
CA ALA A 210 4.35 0.62 23.74
C ALA A 210 5.57 1.08 22.94
N ASP A 211 6.80 0.77 23.41
CA ASP A 211 8.05 1.13 22.73
C ASP A 211 8.17 0.44 21.36
N ILE A 212 7.43 -0.64 21.08
CA ILE A 212 7.39 -1.28 19.77
C ILE A 212 6.98 -0.30 18.65
N ASN A 213 6.16 0.70 19.00
CA ASN A 213 5.72 1.74 18.08
C ASN A 213 6.66 2.96 18.02
N GLN A 214 7.72 2.99 18.82
CA GLN A 214 8.69 4.09 18.89
C GLN A 214 10.10 3.65 18.52
N GLN A 215 10.42 2.42 18.78
CA GLN A 215 11.73 1.80 18.63
C GLN A 215 11.59 0.53 17.77
N PRO A 216 11.38 0.67 16.46
CA PRO A 216 11.08 -0.46 15.60
C PRO A 216 12.31 -1.36 15.39
N VAL A 217 12.04 -2.68 15.33
CA VAL A 217 13.02 -3.72 15.00
C VAL A 217 12.39 -4.67 13.98
N GLY A 218 13.03 -4.85 12.86
CA GLY A 218 12.59 -5.73 11.80
C GLY A 218 13.74 -6.44 11.09
N THR A 219 13.44 -7.00 9.94
CA THR A 219 14.38 -7.70 9.06
C THR A 219 14.74 -6.90 7.80
N GLY A 220 14.24 -5.65 7.70
CA GLY A 220 14.28 -4.82 6.51
C GLY A 220 15.65 -4.22 6.15
N PRO A 221 15.71 -3.48 5.04
CA PRO A 221 16.97 -2.98 4.45
C PRO A 221 17.61 -1.84 5.25
N PHE A 222 16.88 -1.16 6.14
CA PHE A 222 17.38 -0.01 6.88
C PHE A 222 17.11 -0.14 8.38
N ILE A 223 18.13 0.12 9.19
CA ILE A 223 18.09 0.07 10.65
C ILE A 223 17.71 1.44 11.18
N PHE A 224 16.62 1.52 11.94
CA PHE A 224 16.19 2.75 12.61
C PHE A 224 17.24 3.26 13.60
N ARG A 225 17.49 4.57 13.59
CA ARG A 225 18.45 5.22 14.51
C ARG A 225 17.79 6.28 15.38
N SER A 226 17.00 7.17 14.78
CA SER A 226 16.35 8.23 15.56
C SER A 226 15.17 8.83 14.78
N TYR A 227 14.21 9.34 15.52
CA TYR A 227 13.10 10.14 15.02
C TYR A 227 12.94 11.40 15.87
N THR A 228 12.96 12.54 15.21
CA THR A 228 12.58 13.84 15.77
C THR A 228 11.36 14.33 15.00
N LYS A 229 10.20 14.34 15.66
CA LYS A 229 8.93 14.73 15.06
C LYS A 229 9.05 16.09 14.37
N ASP A 230 8.44 16.21 13.20
CA ASP A 230 8.43 17.41 12.35
C ASP A 230 9.82 17.91 11.89
N ALA A 231 10.84 17.06 12.06
CA ALA A 231 12.21 17.40 11.67
C ALA A 231 12.87 16.29 10.83
N THR A 232 13.24 15.16 11.45
CA THR A 232 14.03 14.14 10.74
C THR A 232 13.76 12.72 11.25
N ILE A 233 13.86 11.74 10.32
CA ILE A 233 14.08 10.34 10.68
C ILE A 233 15.42 9.90 10.09
N ARG A 234 16.18 9.12 10.83
CA ARG A 234 17.50 8.64 10.41
C ARG A 234 17.57 7.13 10.45
N PHE A 235 18.10 6.57 9.38
CA PHE A 235 18.35 5.14 9.24
C PHE A 235 19.77 4.90 8.73
N ASP A 236 20.34 3.76 9.12
CA ASP A 236 21.56 3.23 8.51
C ASP A 236 21.20 2.02 7.62
N GLY A 237 21.93 1.82 6.54
CA GLY A 237 21.82 0.62 5.73
C GLY A 237 22.11 -0.64 6.56
N ASN A 238 21.29 -1.68 6.41
CA ASN A 238 21.42 -2.95 7.13
C ASN A 238 22.48 -3.85 6.48
N PRO A 239 23.66 -4.05 7.08
CA PRO A 239 24.72 -4.88 6.50
C PRO A 239 24.39 -6.38 6.50
N ASP A 240 23.45 -6.80 7.34
CA ASP A 240 23.00 -8.19 7.47
C ASP A 240 21.67 -8.43 6.73
N TYR A 241 21.28 -7.53 5.81
CA TYR A 241 20.04 -7.68 5.05
C TYR A 241 20.09 -8.93 4.15
N TRP A 242 19.06 -9.74 4.17
CA TRP A 242 19.00 -11.01 3.46
C TRP A 242 18.94 -10.87 1.90
N LYS A 243 18.64 -9.64 1.38
CA LYS A 243 18.84 -9.25 -0.02
C LYS A 243 20.00 -8.21 -0.09
N PRO A 244 21.26 -8.61 0.03
CA PRO A 244 22.38 -7.66 0.24
C PRO A 244 22.56 -6.67 -0.91
N ASN A 245 22.19 -7.03 -2.14
CA ASN A 245 22.26 -6.15 -3.31
C ASN A 245 21.22 -5.02 -3.30
N ASP A 246 20.22 -5.08 -2.42
CA ASP A 246 19.18 -4.07 -2.29
C ASP A 246 19.52 -2.98 -1.24
N VAL A 247 20.70 -3.04 -0.61
CA VAL A 247 21.19 -1.99 0.29
C VAL A 247 22.37 -1.26 -0.38
N LYS A 248 22.09 -0.20 -1.13
CA LYS A 248 23.08 0.53 -1.94
C LYS A 248 23.51 1.88 -1.33
N ILE A 249 22.96 2.25 -0.16
CA ILE A 249 23.28 3.48 0.58
C ILE A 249 23.51 3.15 2.04
N SER A 250 24.48 3.82 2.67
CA SER A 250 24.81 3.61 4.09
C SER A 250 23.91 4.41 5.02
N LYS A 251 23.33 5.51 4.54
CA LYS A 251 22.44 6.37 5.33
C LYS A 251 21.23 6.81 4.52
N LEU A 252 20.07 6.68 5.13
CA LEU A 252 18.80 7.21 4.61
C LEU A 252 18.26 8.21 5.63
N ILE A 253 18.01 9.45 5.18
CA ILE A 253 17.50 10.53 6.04
C ILE A 253 16.19 11.03 5.45
N PHE A 254 15.14 11.05 6.26
CA PHE A 254 13.90 11.75 5.95
C PHE A 254 13.99 13.17 6.52
N ALA A 255 14.01 14.15 5.65
CA ALA A 255 13.89 15.56 6.00
C ALA A 255 12.41 15.96 5.91
N ILE A 256 11.73 15.96 7.06
CA ILE A 256 10.29 16.26 7.11
C ILE A 256 10.07 17.72 6.74
N THR A 257 9.37 17.94 5.65
CA THR A 257 9.19 19.27 5.04
C THR A 257 7.78 19.38 4.49
N PRO A 258 6.78 19.77 5.30
CA PRO A 258 5.36 19.75 4.91
C PRO A 258 5.03 20.65 3.70
N ASP A 259 5.66 21.82 3.58
CA ASP A 259 5.42 22.73 2.45
C ASP A 259 6.05 22.21 1.15
N ALA A 260 5.23 22.01 0.11
CA ALA A 260 5.66 21.47 -1.17
C ALA A 260 6.63 22.41 -1.91
N GLY A 261 6.44 23.73 -1.79
CA GLY A 261 7.33 24.73 -2.40
C GLY A 261 8.73 24.68 -1.78
N VAL A 262 8.79 24.51 -0.45
CA VAL A 262 10.07 24.33 0.25
C VAL A 262 10.73 23.02 -0.16
N ARG A 263 9.98 21.90 -0.32
CA ARG A 263 10.53 20.64 -0.84
C ARG A 263 11.15 20.84 -2.23
N VAL A 264 10.46 21.54 -3.13
CA VAL A 264 10.97 21.88 -4.47
C VAL A 264 12.29 22.65 -4.38
N GLN A 265 12.39 23.67 -3.51
CA GLN A 265 13.63 24.44 -3.35
C GLN A 265 14.78 23.60 -2.79
N LYS A 266 14.51 22.73 -1.82
CA LYS A 266 15.50 21.80 -1.27
C LYS A 266 16.01 20.83 -2.33
N LEU A 267 15.11 20.25 -3.15
CA LEU A 267 15.48 19.37 -4.24
C LEU A 267 16.38 20.07 -5.28
N LYS A 268 16.03 21.30 -5.69
CA LYS A 268 16.83 22.12 -6.63
C LYS A 268 18.22 22.44 -6.09
N ARG A 269 18.38 22.62 -4.78
CA ARG A 269 19.67 22.89 -4.12
C ARG A 269 20.41 21.62 -3.70
N ASP A 270 19.91 20.43 -4.08
CA ASP A 270 20.47 19.13 -3.71
C ASP A 270 20.53 18.89 -2.19
N GLU A 271 19.70 19.59 -1.41
CA GLU A 271 19.53 19.37 0.03
C GLU A 271 18.72 18.09 0.31
N CYS A 272 17.93 17.64 -0.66
CA CYS A 272 17.37 16.29 -0.76
C CYS A 272 17.44 15.81 -2.21
N GLN A 273 17.49 14.48 -2.39
CA GLN A 273 17.65 13.86 -3.71
C GLN A 273 16.33 13.29 -4.24
N VAL A 274 15.33 13.12 -3.37
CA VAL A 274 13.99 12.64 -3.70
C VAL A 274 12.97 13.47 -2.92
N MET A 275 11.85 13.83 -3.54
CA MET A 275 10.72 14.46 -2.84
C MET A 275 9.40 13.79 -3.15
N SER A 276 8.47 13.83 -2.19
CA SER A 276 7.07 13.44 -2.37
C SER A 276 6.21 14.58 -2.91
N TYR A 277 5.15 14.23 -3.58
CA TYR A 277 3.98 15.06 -3.95
C TYR A 277 4.31 16.48 -4.42
N PRO A 278 4.86 16.69 -5.63
CA PRO A 278 4.97 18.01 -6.25
C PRO A 278 3.57 18.56 -6.50
N ARG A 279 3.39 19.90 -6.38
CA ARG A 279 2.13 20.52 -6.81
C ARG A 279 2.03 20.45 -8.34
N PRO A 280 0.84 20.38 -8.94
CA PRO A 280 0.69 20.40 -10.41
C PRO A 280 1.41 21.58 -11.07
N ALA A 281 1.36 22.77 -10.46
CA ALA A 281 2.07 23.97 -10.94
C ALA A 281 3.61 23.84 -10.94
N ASP A 282 4.18 22.97 -10.10
CA ASP A 282 5.63 22.77 -10.01
C ASP A 282 6.14 21.79 -11.07
N ILE A 283 5.26 20.97 -11.70
CA ILE A 283 5.65 19.89 -12.61
C ILE A 283 6.37 20.40 -13.85
N ALA A 284 5.81 21.41 -14.54
CA ALA A 284 6.41 21.97 -15.75
C ALA A 284 7.78 22.63 -15.47
N PRO A 285 7.96 23.47 -14.43
CA PRO A 285 9.27 23.99 -14.06
C PRO A 285 10.29 22.91 -13.66
N LEU A 286 9.86 21.87 -12.94
CA LEU A 286 10.77 20.78 -12.54
C LEU A 286 11.24 19.92 -13.71
N LYS A 287 10.39 19.72 -14.74
CA LYS A 287 10.77 19.00 -15.97
C LYS A 287 11.90 19.70 -16.77
N THR A 288 12.03 21.02 -16.64
CA THR A 288 13.08 21.79 -17.33
C THR A 288 14.39 21.89 -16.55
N GLU A 289 14.42 21.41 -15.30
CA GLU A 289 15.60 21.48 -14.44
C GLU A 289 16.64 20.43 -14.85
N ALA A 290 17.81 20.88 -15.31
CA ALA A 290 18.83 20.02 -15.87
C ALA A 290 19.36 18.93 -14.89
N SER A 291 19.37 19.23 -13.59
CA SER A 291 19.84 18.33 -12.52
C SER A 291 18.82 17.28 -12.08
N LEU A 292 17.56 17.42 -12.52
CA LEU A 292 16.44 16.59 -12.06
C LEU A 292 15.92 15.65 -13.15
N ALA A 293 15.33 14.55 -12.72
CA ALA A 293 14.49 13.67 -13.50
C ALA A 293 13.07 13.68 -12.90
N MET A 294 12.08 13.52 -13.78
CA MET A 294 10.65 13.53 -13.43
C MET A 294 9.97 12.25 -13.91
N PRO A 295 10.33 11.06 -13.40
CA PRO A 295 9.56 9.86 -13.70
C PRO A 295 8.10 10.07 -13.34
N SER A 296 7.21 9.50 -14.16
CA SER A 296 5.77 9.60 -13.97
C SER A 296 5.09 8.32 -14.46
N GLN A 297 3.95 8.00 -13.87
CA GLN A 297 3.09 6.90 -14.29
C GLN A 297 1.62 7.22 -14.02
N PRO A 298 0.66 6.54 -14.69
CA PRO A 298 -0.73 6.58 -14.28
C PRO A 298 -0.86 6.18 -12.81
N GLY A 299 -1.57 6.98 -12.01
CA GLY A 299 -1.79 6.68 -10.61
C GLY A 299 -2.75 5.51 -10.42
N PHE A 300 -2.44 4.66 -9.47
CA PHE A 300 -3.36 3.61 -9.01
C PHE A 300 -4.33 4.21 -7.99
N ASN A 301 -5.06 5.26 -8.43
CA ASN A 301 -5.87 6.09 -7.55
C ASN A 301 -7.15 6.60 -8.23
N LEU A 302 -8.08 7.04 -7.40
CA LEU A 302 -9.34 7.64 -7.78
C LEU A 302 -9.67 8.78 -6.81
N GLY A 303 -9.88 9.99 -7.33
CA GLY A 303 -10.56 11.07 -6.62
C GLY A 303 -12.05 11.05 -6.93
N TYR A 304 -12.90 11.12 -5.92
CA TYR A 304 -14.34 11.04 -6.09
C TYR A 304 -15.10 11.95 -5.11
N LEU A 305 -16.36 12.18 -5.41
CA LEU A 305 -17.31 12.87 -4.56
C LEU A 305 -18.31 11.84 -4.03
N SER A 306 -18.25 11.55 -2.74
CA SER A 306 -19.16 10.63 -2.06
C SER A 306 -20.52 11.30 -1.78
N TYR A 307 -21.59 10.53 -1.82
CA TYR A 307 -22.95 10.92 -1.44
C TYR A 307 -23.44 10.06 -0.28
N ASN A 308 -23.74 10.66 0.86
CA ASN A 308 -24.30 9.94 1.99
C ASN A 308 -25.79 9.61 1.71
N VAL A 309 -26.07 8.37 1.31
CA VAL A 309 -27.42 7.95 0.92
C VAL A 309 -28.40 7.85 2.09
N LEU A 310 -27.94 7.99 3.34
CA LEU A 310 -28.81 8.09 4.51
C LEU A 310 -29.45 9.48 4.63
N HIS A 311 -28.88 10.49 3.97
CA HIS A 311 -29.36 11.87 3.98
C HIS A 311 -30.22 12.16 2.75
N LYS A 312 -31.48 12.56 2.98
CA LYS A 312 -32.37 12.96 1.87
C LYS A 312 -31.93 14.30 1.28
N PRO A 313 -32.02 14.49 -0.03
CA PRO A 313 -32.63 13.61 -1.04
C PRO A 313 -31.63 12.64 -1.73
N LEU A 314 -30.43 12.42 -1.16
CA LEU A 314 -29.35 11.62 -1.77
C LEU A 314 -29.65 10.12 -1.80
N ASP A 315 -30.71 9.67 -1.09
CA ASP A 315 -31.25 8.30 -1.18
C ASP A 315 -31.78 7.97 -2.59
N LYS A 316 -32.16 8.99 -3.38
CA LYS A 316 -32.68 8.83 -4.74
C LYS A 316 -31.57 8.78 -5.77
N VAL A 317 -31.55 7.74 -6.61
CA VAL A 317 -30.54 7.58 -7.68
C VAL A 317 -30.56 8.76 -8.65
N GLU A 318 -31.75 9.17 -9.08
CA GLU A 318 -31.95 10.26 -10.04
C GLU A 318 -31.44 11.60 -9.52
N VAL A 319 -31.36 11.80 -8.20
CA VAL A 319 -30.76 13.01 -7.61
C VAL A 319 -29.24 12.92 -7.71
N ARG A 320 -28.62 11.76 -7.41
CA ARG A 320 -27.19 11.56 -7.55
C ARG A 320 -26.73 11.66 -9.00
N GLU A 321 -27.52 11.12 -9.94
CA GLU A 321 -27.29 11.28 -11.39
C GLU A 321 -27.32 12.76 -11.80
N ALA A 322 -28.31 13.50 -11.34
CA ALA A 322 -28.42 14.93 -11.62
C ALA A 322 -27.22 15.72 -11.06
N LEU A 323 -26.79 15.41 -9.83
CA LEU A 323 -25.64 16.04 -9.24
C LEU A 323 -24.35 15.74 -10.02
N ASP A 324 -24.14 14.50 -10.47
CA ASP A 324 -22.98 14.12 -11.29
C ASP A 324 -23.00 14.80 -12.67
N MET A 325 -24.17 14.81 -13.36
CA MET A 325 -24.32 15.47 -14.66
C MET A 325 -24.13 16.98 -14.60
N ALA A 326 -24.38 17.61 -13.45
CA ALA A 326 -24.16 19.03 -13.24
C ALA A 326 -22.68 19.38 -13.06
N ILE A 327 -21.77 18.44 -12.82
CA ILE A 327 -20.33 18.69 -12.57
C ILE A 327 -19.55 18.74 -13.88
N ASN A 328 -18.90 19.86 -14.16
CA ASN A 328 -17.97 19.99 -15.28
C ASN A 328 -16.60 19.36 -14.96
N LYS A 329 -16.53 18.02 -15.04
CA LYS A 329 -15.32 17.26 -14.75
C LYS A 329 -14.13 17.70 -15.61
N LYS A 330 -14.36 18.06 -16.88
CA LYS A 330 -13.29 18.55 -17.75
C LYS A 330 -12.68 19.84 -17.21
N ALA A 331 -13.49 20.81 -16.81
CA ALA A 331 -12.98 22.06 -16.24
C ALA A 331 -12.19 21.81 -14.92
N ILE A 332 -12.65 20.85 -14.11
CA ILE A 332 -11.93 20.42 -12.89
C ILE A 332 -10.56 19.84 -13.25
N ILE A 333 -10.47 18.92 -14.24
CA ILE A 333 -9.20 18.35 -14.68
C ILE A 333 -8.24 19.46 -15.15
N ASP A 334 -8.73 20.38 -15.97
CA ASP A 334 -7.91 21.46 -16.50
C ASP A 334 -7.40 22.40 -15.39
N SER A 335 -8.23 22.75 -14.41
CA SER A 335 -7.92 23.75 -13.38
C SER A 335 -7.20 23.17 -12.15
N VAL A 336 -7.66 22.01 -11.67
CA VAL A 336 -7.16 21.39 -10.42
C VAL A 336 -5.95 20.52 -10.69
N TYR A 337 -5.98 19.70 -11.75
CA TYR A 337 -4.90 18.76 -12.07
C TYR A 337 -3.87 19.31 -13.07
N GLN A 338 -4.21 20.38 -13.82
CA GLN A 338 -3.29 21.08 -14.76
C GLN A 338 -2.52 20.11 -15.67
N GLY A 339 -3.21 19.11 -16.24
CA GLY A 339 -2.63 18.08 -17.10
C GLY A 339 -2.06 16.86 -16.37
N ALA A 340 -2.08 16.85 -15.03
CA ALA A 340 -1.65 15.71 -14.23
C ALA A 340 -2.81 14.77 -13.85
N GLY A 341 -3.88 14.72 -14.66
CA GLY A 341 -5.03 13.86 -14.40
C GLY A 341 -5.90 13.65 -15.62
N GLN A 342 -6.78 12.68 -15.53
CA GLN A 342 -7.83 12.38 -16.52
C GLN A 342 -9.16 12.16 -15.81
N SER A 343 -10.28 12.46 -16.51
CA SER A 343 -11.62 12.22 -15.95
C SER A 343 -11.85 10.75 -15.67
N ALA A 344 -12.43 10.45 -14.50
CA ALA A 344 -12.80 9.11 -14.09
C ALA A 344 -14.29 8.82 -14.41
N THR A 345 -14.58 7.55 -14.69
CA THR A 345 -15.92 7.03 -14.92
C THR A 345 -16.23 5.81 -14.05
N ASN A 346 -15.21 5.06 -13.66
CA ASN A 346 -15.32 3.81 -12.92
C ASN A 346 -14.95 3.99 -11.45
N PRO A 347 -15.38 3.07 -10.58
CA PRO A 347 -14.99 3.08 -9.17
C PRO A 347 -13.55 2.60 -8.91
N MET A 348 -12.75 2.37 -9.96
CA MET A 348 -11.36 1.93 -9.87
C MET A 348 -10.55 2.51 -11.04
N PRO A 349 -9.19 2.56 -10.96
CA PRO A 349 -8.37 3.14 -12.02
C PRO A 349 -8.23 2.23 -13.24
N PRO A 350 -7.92 2.80 -14.44
CA PRO A 350 -7.73 2.05 -15.69
C PRO A 350 -6.60 1.00 -15.65
N THR A 351 -5.69 1.12 -14.69
CA THR A 351 -4.60 0.17 -14.46
C THR A 351 -5.02 -1.09 -13.72
N GLN A 352 -6.27 -1.12 -13.19
CA GLN A 352 -6.81 -2.31 -12.55
C GLN A 352 -7.22 -3.36 -13.60
N TRP A 353 -6.83 -4.62 -13.39
CA TRP A 353 -7.01 -5.70 -14.38
C TRP A 353 -8.48 -6.03 -14.72
N SER A 354 -9.44 -5.67 -13.87
CA SER A 354 -10.89 -5.85 -14.14
C SER A 354 -11.61 -4.57 -14.58
N TYR A 355 -10.87 -3.50 -14.90
CA TYR A 355 -11.45 -2.23 -15.31
C TYR A 355 -12.31 -2.38 -16.57
N ASP A 356 -13.60 -2.00 -16.49
CA ASP A 356 -14.50 -1.98 -17.64
C ASP A 356 -14.36 -0.68 -18.41
N LYS A 357 -13.59 -0.71 -19.50
CA LYS A 357 -13.40 0.46 -20.39
C LYS A 357 -14.65 0.89 -21.14
N ASN A 358 -15.70 0.07 -21.16
CA ASN A 358 -16.96 0.34 -21.86
C ASN A 358 -18.07 0.82 -20.91
N LEU A 359 -17.75 1.06 -19.63
CA LEU A 359 -18.73 1.52 -18.66
C LEU A 359 -19.31 2.88 -19.11
N PRO A 360 -20.64 3.01 -19.20
CA PRO A 360 -21.25 4.28 -19.57
C PRO A 360 -20.96 5.35 -18.52
N SER A 361 -20.66 6.56 -18.98
CA SER A 361 -20.46 7.74 -18.12
C SER A 361 -21.52 8.78 -18.37
N GLN A 362 -21.85 9.53 -17.32
CA GLN A 362 -22.70 10.71 -17.46
C GLN A 362 -21.89 11.85 -18.12
N SER A 363 -22.47 12.48 -19.15
CA SER A 363 -21.90 13.70 -19.72
C SER A 363 -22.32 14.92 -18.91
N TYR A 364 -21.48 15.97 -18.91
CA TYR A 364 -21.85 17.27 -18.34
C TYR A 364 -23.06 17.83 -19.11
N ASP A 365 -24.19 17.91 -18.44
CA ASP A 365 -25.46 18.41 -19.00
C ASP A 365 -26.31 19.03 -17.88
N PRO A 366 -26.11 20.31 -17.55
CA PRO A 366 -26.83 20.97 -16.47
C PRO A 366 -28.34 21.12 -16.76
N GLU A 367 -28.76 21.19 -18.03
CA GLU A 367 -30.18 21.28 -18.35
C GLU A 367 -30.92 19.95 -18.09
N LYS A 368 -30.31 18.84 -18.48
CA LYS A 368 -30.83 17.51 -18.15
C LYS A 368 -30.80 17.25 -16.65
N ALA A 369 -29.73 17.68 -15.95
CA ALA A 369 -29.64 17.59 -14.50
C ALA A 369 -30.79 18.32 -13.81
N LYS A 370 -31.09 19.54 -14.25
CA LYS A 370 -32.22 20.35 -13.75
C LYS A 370 -33.58 19.67 -13.99
N ALA A 371 -33.75 19.08 -15.16
CA ALA A 371 -34.95 18.32 -15.48
C ALA A 371 -35.12 17.06 -14.59
N LEU A 372 -34.03 16.34 -14.30
CA LEU A 372 -34.03 15.20 -13.36
C LEU A 372 -34.40 15.64 -11.94
N LEU A 373 -33.84 16.74 -11.45
CA LEU A 373 -34.18 17.29 -10.13
C LEU A 373 -35.64 17.69 -10.06
N ALA A 374 -36.17 18.32 -11.10
CA ALA A 374 -37.60 18.67 -11.18
C ALA A 374 -38.51 17.43 -11.15
N LYS A 375 -38.12 16.37 -11.89
CA LYS A 375 -38.83 15.08 -11.88
C LYS A 375 -38.78 14.40 -10.50
N ALA A 376 -37.68 14.56 -9.75
CA ALA A 376 -37.54 14.06 -8.39
C ALA A 376 -38.33 14.87 -7.35
N GLY A 377 -39.05 15.93 -7.75
CA GLY A 377 -39.79 16.83 -6.87
C GLY A 377 -38.96 17.96 -6.26
N LEU A 378 -37.80 18.27 -6.85
CA LEU A 378 -36.84 19.25 -6.35
C LEU A 378 -36.62 20.43 -7.32
N ALA A 379 -37.68 20.84 -8.03
CA ALA A 379 -37.64 21.96 -8.99
C ALA A 379 -37.18 23.29 -8.35
N SER A 380 -37.43 23.50 -7.04
CA SER A 380 -36.99 24.67 -6.28
C SER A 380 -35.55 24.56 -5.76
N GLY A 381 -34.86 23.45 -6.07
CA GLY A 381 -33.54 23.12 -5.52
C GLY A 381 -33.59 22.67 -4.05
N PHE A 382 -32.40 22.48 -3.48
CA PHE A 382 -32.23 22.09 -2.07
C PHE A 382 -30.86 22.52 -1.55
N ASP A 383 -30.70 22.49 -0.22
CA ASP A 383 -29.45 22.79 0.46
C ASP A 383 -28.68 21.49 0.72
N ILE A 384 -27.34 21.55 0.63
CA ILE A 384 -26.44 20.39 0.84
C ILE A 384 -25.10 20.88 1.40
N THR A 385 -24.48 20.10 2.28
CA THR A 385 -23.09 20.31 2.65
C THR A 385 -22.16 19.61 1.65
N LEU A 386 -21.09 20.29 1.26
CA LEU A 386 -20.02 19.77 0.43
C LEU A 386 -18.70 19.85 1.21
N TRP A 387 -18.22 18.71 1.67
CA TRP A 387 -17.01 18.66 2.47
C TRP A 387 -15.77 18.67 1.57
N ALA A 388 -14.82 19.58 1.84
CA ALA A 388 -13.55 19.69 1.15
C ALA A 388 -12.41 19.25 2.05
N MET A 389 -11.57 18.32 1.57
CA MET A 389 -10.39 17.85 2.29
C MET A 389 -9.42 19.00 2.59
N PRO A 390 -8.84 19.07 3.81
CA PRO A 390 -7.85 20.09 4.16
C PRO A 390 -6.45 19.79 3.65
N VAL A 391 -6.22 18.56 3.17
CA VAL A 391 -4.90 18.04 2.79
C VAL A 391 -4.79 17.81 1.29
N GLN A 392 -3.59 17.99 0.76
CA GLN A 392 -3.25 17.60 -0.61
C GLN A 392 -3.01 16.10 -0.70
N ARG A 393 -3.57 15.46 -1.72
CA ARG A 393 -3.33 14.07 -2.08
C ARG A 393 -3.09 13.95 -3.59
N ALA A 394 -2.45 12.84 -4.02
CA ALA A 394 -2.25 12.58 -5.44
C ALA A 394 -3.59 12.57 -6.20
N TYR A 395 -4.60 11.93 -5.64
CA TYR A 395 -5.94 11.84 -6.23
C TYR A 395 -6.76 13.14 -6.13
N ASN A 396 -6.35 14.12 -5.32
CA ASN A 396 -6.96 15.45 -5.26
C ASN A 396 -5.93 16.49 -4.79
N PRO A 397 -5.26 17.19 -5.73
CA PRO A 397 -4.19 18.13 -5.40
C PRO A 397 -4.70 19.47 -4.84
N ASN A 398 -6.00 19.79 -4.99
CA ASN A 398 -6.61 21.00 -4.44
C ASN A 398 -8.13 20.83 -4.26
N ALA A 399 -8.50 20.19 -3.15
CA ALA A 399 -9.89 19.89 -2.85
C ALA A 399 -10.74 21.16 -2.60
N ARG A 400 -10.15 22.24 -2.10
CA ARG A 400 -10.84 23.51 -1.89
C ARG A 400 -11.30 24.11 -3.22
N LEU A 401 -10.40 24.23 -4.20
CA LEU A 401 -10.73 24.72 -5.54
C LEU A 401 -11.76 23.82 -6.21
N MET A 402 -11.59 22.49 -6.10
CA MET A 402 -12.55 21.53 -6.65
C MET A 402 -13.95 21.71 -6.07
N ALA A 403 -14.06 21.89 -4.74
CA ALA A 403 -15.34 22.13 -4.08
C ALA A 403 -15.99 23.45 -4.54
N GLU A 404 -15.20 24.51 -4.71
CA GLU A 404 -15.70 25.81 -5.21
C GLU A 404 -16.23 25.71 -6.64
N MET A 405 -15.57 24.93 -7.51
CA MET A 405 -16.03 24.65 -8.87
C MET A 405 -17.33 23.84 -8.87
N ILE A 406 -17.43 22.79 -8.07
CA ILE A 406 -18.64 21.96 -7.93
C ILE A 406 -19.78 22.80 -7.35
N GLN A 407 -19.54 23.63 -6.33
CA GLN A 407 -20.53 24.53 -5.77
C GLN A 407 -21.10 25.47 -6.84
N ALA A 408 -20.24 26.06 -7.67
CA ALA A 408 -20.66 26.95 -8.75
C ALA A 408 -21.46 26.21 -9.83
N ASP A 409 -21.10 24.99 -10.15
CA ASP A 409 -21.83 24.16 -11.11
C ASP A 409 -23.19 23.72 -10.57
N TRP A 410 -23.27 23.27 -9.33
CA TRP A 410 -24.52 22.89 -8.67
C TRP A 410 -25.49 24.06 -8.51
N ALA A 411 -25.00 25.29 -8.29
CA ALA A 411 -25.82 26.49 -8.23
C ALA A 411 -26.63 26.74 -9.52
N LYS A 412 -26.07 26.37 -10.70
CA LYS A 412 -26.76 26.49 -12.00
C LYS A 412 -28.03 25.64 -12.09
N VAL A 413 -28.09 24.56 -11.32
CA VAL A 413 -29.24 23.63 -11.29
C VAL A 413 -30.10 23.78 -10.03
N GLY A 414 -29.86 24.83 -9.23
CA GLY A 414 -30.66 25.17 -8.05
C GLY A 414 -30.19 24.50 -6.76
N VAL A 415 -29.07 23.79 -6.76
CA VAL A 415 -28.53 23.15 -5.55
C VAL A 415 -27.58 24.12 -4.85
N ARG A 416 -27.86 24.41 -3.58
CA ARG A 416 -27.14 25.38 -2.75
C ARG A 416 -26.17 24.65 -1.82
N ALA A 417 -24.94 24.45 -2.30
CA ALA A 417 -23.92 23.76 -1.54
C ALA A 417 -23.20 24.69 -0.55
N LYS A 418 -23.07 24.25 0.70
CA LYS A 418 -22.23 24.90 1.72
C LYS A 418 -20.92 24.12 1.85
N ILE A 419 -19.80 24.76 1.50
CA ILE A 419 -18.47 24.14 1.65
C ILE A 419 -18.09 24.10 3.13
N VAL A 420 -17.68 22.90 3.59
CA VAL A 420 -17.24 22.61 4.96
C VAL A 420 -15.88 21.95 4.92
N THR A 421 -15.03 22.26 5.89
CA THR A 421 -13.74 21.58 6.06
C THR A 421 -13.44 21.44 7.57
N TYR A 422 -12.68 20.41 7.92
CA TYR A 422 -12.21 20.13 9.27
C TYR A 422 -10.73 19.78 9.21
N GLU A 423 -10.02 19.77 10.36
CA GLU A 423 -8.70 19.13 10.44
C GLU A 423 -8.80 17.67 9.95
N TRP A 424 -7.73 17.13 9.35
CA TRP A 424 -7.81 15.86 8.62
C TRP A 424 -8.31 14.68 9.45
N GLY A 425 -7.79 14.52 10.66
CA GLY A 425 -8.23 13.45 11.55
C GLY A 425 -9.70 13.57 11.94
N GLU A 426 -10.14 14.81 12.23
CA GLU A 426 -11.55 15.10 12.54
C GLU A 426 -12.45 14.98 11.30
N TYR A 427 -11.94 15.32 10.10
CA TYR A 427 -12.63 15.11 8.83
C TYR A 427 -13.01 13.65 8.63
N ILE A 428 -12.04 12.75 8.77
CA ILE A 428 -12.25 11.30 8.62
C ILE A 428 -13.15 10.74 9.72
N LYS A 429 -12.92 11.11 10.98
CA LYS A 429 -13.72 10.66 12.12
C LYS A 429 -15.20 11.02 11.96
N ARG A 430 -15.50 12.24 11.56
CA ARG A 430 -16.88 12.71 11.34
C ARG A 430 -17.52 12.06 10.12
N ALA A 431 -16.74 11.83 9.05
CA ALA A 431 -17.20 11.11 7.88
C ALA A 431 -17.57 9.64 8.21
N HIS A 432 -16.77 8.97 9.05
CA HIS A 432 -17.15 7.64 9.58
C HIS A 432 -18.45 7.69 10.39
N ALA A 433 -18.70 8.77 11.13
CA ALA A 433 -19.96 8.98 11.83
C ALA A 433 -21.13 9.33 10.90
N GLY A 434 -20.89 9.61 9.60
CA GLY A 434 -21.91 9.93 8.60
C GLY A 434 -22.48 11.32 8.76
N GLU A 435 -21.70 12.30 9.21
CA GLU A 435 -22.15 13.68 9.40
C GLU A 435 -22.20 14.51 8.11
N ASP A 436 -21.54 14.04 7.05
CA ASP A 436 -21.52 14.71 5.75
C ASP A 436 -22.77 14.37 4.91
N ASP A 437 -23.25 15.32 4.10
CA ASP A 437 -24.18 15.02 3.02
C ASP A 437 -23.38 14.55 1.79
N SER A 438 -22.33 15.27 1.44
CA SER A 438 -21.39 14.92 0.39
C SER A 438 -19.98 15.33 0.74
N MET A 439 -18.99 14.53 0.31
CA MET A 439 -17.59 14.79 0.64
C MET A 439 -16.64 14.45 -0.51
N LEU A 440 -15.66 15.34 -0.72
CA LEU A 440 -14.52 15.06 -1.59
C LEU A 440 -13.53 14.16 -0.85
N ILE A 441 -13.24 13.03 -1.43
CA ILE A 441 -12.31 12.03 -0.90
C ILE A 441 -11.65 11.30 -2.07
N GLY A 442 -10.81 10.35 -1.82
CA GLY A 442 -10.26 9.47 -2.84
C GLY A 442 -9.61 8.26 -2.22
N TRP A 443 -9.16 7.39 -3.08
CA TRP A 443 -8.49 6.15 -2.72
C TRP A 443 -7.25 5.93 -3.58
N THR A 444 -6.18 5.48 -2.97
CA THR A 444 -5.07 4.83 -3.66
C THR A 444 -5.16 3.36 -3.31
N GLY A 445 -5.11 2.47 -4.29
CA GLY A 445 -5.24 1.04 -4.03
C GLY A 445 -4.12 0.52 -3.14
N ASP A 446 -4.45 -0.33 -2.17
CA ASP A 446 -3.52 -0.88 -1.18
C ASP A 446 -2.92 -2.21 -1.63
N ASN A 447 -3.60 -2.88 -2.54
CA ASN A 447 -3.14 -4.10 -3.18
C ASN A 447 -3.61 -4.14 -4.64
N GLY A 448 -3.16 -5.05 -5.44
CA GLY A 448 -3.53 -5.12 -6.87
C GLY A 448 -4.90 -5.75 -7.14
N ASP A 449 -5.74 -6.00 -6.14
CA ASP A 449 -7.01 -6.70 -6.31
C ASP A 449 -8.20 -5.74 -6.43
N PRO A 450 -9.17 -5.98 -7.34
CA PRO A 450 -10.38 -5.17 -7.48
C PRO A 450 -11.26 -5.13 -6.22
N ASP A 451 -11.18 -6.14 -5.36
CA ASP A 451 -11.91 -6.18 -4.09
C ASP A 451 -11.55 -5.00 -3.19
N ASN A 452 -10.30 -4.52 -3.24
CA ASN A 452 -9.85 -3.33 -2.52
C ASN A 452 -10.58 -2.03 -2.92
N TRP A 453 -11.16 -2.01 -4.11
CA TRP A 453 -11.98 -0.91 -4.62
C TRP A 453 -13.47 -1.15 -4.35
N LEU A 454 -13.99 -2.28 -4.83
CA LEU A 454 -15.42 -2.54 -4.83
C LEU A 454 -15.91 -2.97 -3.43
N GLY A 455 -15.16 -3.81 -2.74
CA GLY A 455 -15.49 -4.25 -1.38
C GLY A 455 -15.26 -3.15 -0.35
N THR A 456 -14.08 -2.52 -0.37
CA THR A 456 -13.67 -1.54 0.64
C THR A 456 -14.45 -0.22 0.55
N LEU A 457 -14.75 0.27 -0.67
CA LEU A 457 -15.42 1.56 -0.85
C LEU A 457 -16.93 1.48 -0.99
N LEU A 458 -17.48 0.31 -1.34
CA LEU A 458 -18.88 0.15 -1.75
C LEU A 458 -19.58 -1.06 -1.14
N GLY A 459 -18.84 -2.00 -0.54
CA GLY A 459 -19.42 -3.17 0.10
C GLY A 459 -20.28 -2.82 1.32
N CYS A 460 -21.28 -3.63 1.60
CA CYS A 460 -22.17 -3.44 2.74
C CYS A 460 -21.45 -3.58 4.08
N GLU A 461 -20.43 -4.43 4.18
CA GLU A 461 -19.62 -4.59 5.40
C GLU A 461 -18.74 -3.36 5.69
N ALA A 462 -18.41 -2.58 4.65
CA ALA A 462 -17.56 -1.39 4.76
C ALA A 462 -18.30 -0.10 5.19
N ILE A 463 -19.59 -0.15 5.49
CA ILE A 463 -20.41 1.02 5.86
C ILE A 463 -19.86 1.76 7.10
N ASN A 464 -19.32 1.03 8.06
CA ASN A 464 -18.71 1.63 9.25
C ASN A 464 -17.19 1.92 9.06
N GLY A 465 -16.65 1.61 7.89
CA GLY A 465 -15.30 1.87 7.44
C GLY A 465 -15.28 2.86 6.27
N ASN A 466 -14.59 2.50 5.18
CA ASN A 466 -14.31 3.40 4.06
C ASN A 466 -15.45 3.60 3.05
N ASN A 467 -16.60 2.95 3.24
CA ASN A 467 -17.83 3.25 2.49
C ASN A 467 -18.50 4.51 3.06
N PHE A 468 -17.92 5.67 2.81
CA PHE A 468 -18.40 6.97 3.31
C PHE A 468 -19.79 7.33 2.79
N GLY A 469 -20.18 6.83 1.63
CA GLY A 469 -21.54 7.01 1.08
C GLY A 469 -22.62 6.27 1.85
N LYS A 470 -22.26 5.37 2.79
CA LYS A 470 -23.17 4.52 3.56
C LYS A 470 -24.12 3.70 2.67
N TRP A 471 -23.72 3.50 1.42
CA TRP A 471 -24.50 2.79 0.41
C TRP A 471 -24.37 1.28 0.57
N CYS A 472 -25.48 0.58 0.62
CA CYS A 472 -25.55 -0.88 0.61
C CYS A 472 -26.62 -1.34 -0.37
N TYR A 473 -26.19 -1.97 -1.44
CA TYR A 473 -27.07 -2.53 -2.45
C TYR A 473 -26.76 -4.02 -2.65
N LYS A 474 -27.64 -4.86 -2.13
CA LYS A 474 -27.39 -6.31 -2.05
C LYS A 474 -26.99 -6.97 -3.38
N PRO A 475 -27.59 -6.66 -4.55
CA PRO A 475 -27.14 -7.26 -5.81
C PRO A 475 -25.69 -6.91 -6.19
N PHE A 476 -25.18 -5.73 -5.79
CA PHE A 476 -23.79 -5.35 -5.95
C PHE A 476 -22.90 -6.11 -4.95
N ASP A 477 -23.30 -6.12 -3.70
CA ASP A 477 -22.55 -6.76 -2.62
C ASP A 477 -22.40 -8.28 -2.86
N ASP A 478 -23.47 -8.95 -3.33
CA ASP A 478 -23.43 -10.37 -3.70
C ASP A 478 -22.39 -10.66 -4.80
N LEU A 479 -22.23 -9.76 -5.78
CA LEU A 479 -21.19 -9.88 -6.81
C LEU A 479 -19.79 -9.68 -6.22
N VAL A 480 -19.62 -8.71 -5.32
CA VAL A 480 -18.34 -8.48 -4.65
C VAL A 480 -17.94 -9.71 -3.83
N GLN A 481 -18.85 -10.24 -3.02
CA GLN A 481 -18.62 -11.47 -2.24
C GLN A 481 -18.29 -12.67 -3.13
N LYS A 482 -19.03 -12.83 -4.23
CA LYS A 482 -18.77 -13.87 -5.22
C LYS A 482 -17.39 -13.71 -5.87
N GLY A 483 -16.99 -12.48 -6.22
CA GLY A 483 -15.65 -12.19 -6.74
C GLY A 483 -14.54 -12.52 -5.75
N ARG A 484 -14.77 -12.24 -4.46
CA ARG A 484 -13.86 -12.54 -3.36
C ARG A 484 -13.66 -14.04 -3.14
N THR A 485 -14.70 -14.84 -3.33
CA THR A 485 -14.65 -16.29 -3.14
C THR A 485 -14.36 -17.10 -4.42
N THR A 486 -14.22 -16.45 -5.58
CA THR A 486 -13.87 -17.08 -6.86
C THR A 486 -12.35 -16.99 -7.08
N ILE A 487 -11.69 -18.12 -7.38
CA ILE A 487 -10.21 -18.15 -7.57
C ILE A 487 -9.82 -17.75 -8.99
N ASP A 488 -10.58 -18.20 -10.01
CA ASP A 488 -10.24 -17.93 -11.41
C ASP A 488 -10.35 -16.45 -11.77
N GLN A 489 -9.25 -15.84 -12.22
CA GLN A 489 -9.18 -14.41 -12.55
C GLN A 489 -10.12 -14.02 -13.70
N GLY A 490 -10.33 -14.92 -14.68
CA GLY A 490 -11.20 -14.66 -15.82
C GLY A 490 -12.68 -14.58 -15.39
N GLU A 491 -13.11 -15.48 -14.50
CA GLU A 491 -14.46 -15.44 -13.91
C GLU A 491 -14.61 -14.23 -12.98
N ARG A 492 -13.59 -13.90 -12.17
CA ARG A 492 -13.59 -12.69 -11.34
C ARG A 492 -13.72 -11.42 -12.19
N THR A 493 -13.04 -11.37 -13.34
CA THR A 493 -13.18 -10.24 -14.28
C THR A 493 -14.63 -10.04 -14.71
N LYS A 494 -15.34 -11.11 -15.09
CA LYS A 494 -16.75 -11.04 -15.47
C LYS A 494 -17.64 -10.56 -14.32
N ILE A 495 -17.41 -11.10 -13.13
CA ILE A 495 -18.16 -10.74 -11.93
C ILE A 495 -17.96 -9.24 -11.60
N TYR A 496 -16.72 -8.76 -11.57
CA TYR A 496 -16.44 -7.35 -11.26
C TYR A 496 -16.85 -6.39 -12.38
N THR A 497 -16.90 -6.84 -13.65
CA THR A 497 -17.53 -6.07 -14.73
C THR A 497 -19.02 -5.87 -14.47
N GLN A 498 -19.76 -6.92 -14.05
CA GLN A 498 -21.17 -6.79 -13.68
C GLN A 498 -21.36 -5.85 -12.47
N ALA A 499 -20.50 -5.92 -11.47
CA ALA A 499 -20.54 -5.01 -10.32
C ALA A 499 -20.34 -3.55 -10.76
N GLN A 500 -19.40 -3.27 -11.67
CA GLN A 500 -19.19 -1.92 -12.22
C GLN A 500 -20.42 -1.42 -13.00
N GLN A 501 -21.13 -2.29 -13.71
CA GLN A 501 -22.38 -1.92 -14.39
C GLN A 501 -23.48 -1.52 -13.39
N ILE A 502 -23.61 -2.24 -12.27
CA ILE A 502 -24.52 -1.85 -11.19
C ILE A 502 -24.09 -0.51 -10.58
N PHE A 503 -22.78 -0.32 -10.35
CA PHE A 503 -22.25 0.97 -9.88
C PHE A 503 -22.67 2.13 -10.78
N ALA A 504 -22.55 1.99 -12.10
CA ALA A 504 -22.94 3.01 -13.05
C ALA A 504 -24.45 3.31 -13.02
N GLN A 505 -25.28 2.30 -12.74
CA GLN A 505 -26.74 2.46 -12.61
C GLN A 505 -27.17 3.09 -11.28
N GLN A 506 -26.42 2.85 -10.22
CA GLN A 506 -26.76 3.30 -8.85
C GLN A 506 -26.04 4.57 -8.43
N LEU A 507 -24.89 4.84 -9.02
CA LEU A 507 -24.04 6.00 -8.82
C LEU A 507 -23.89 6.40 -7.33
N PRO A 508 -23.39 5.53 -6.46
CA PRO A 508 -23.26 5.83 -5.03
C PRO A 508 -22.25 6.94 -4.72
N PHE A 509 -21.33 7.20 -5.65
CA PHE A 509 -20.46 8.36 -5.68
C PHE A 509 -20.15 8.81 -7.12
N SER A 510 -19.77 10.06 -7.32
CA SER A 510 -19.29 10.59 -8.60
C SER A 510 -17.78 10.36 -8.72
N PRO A 511 -17.30 9.48 -9.64
CA PRO A 511 -15.88 9.44 -9.99
C PRO A 511 -15.47 10.77 -10.62
N ILE A 512 -14.40 11.40 -10.15
CA ILE A 512 -13.94 12.70 -10.68
C ILE A 512 -12.68 12.53 -11.53
N ALA A 513 -11.64 11.94 -10.97
CA ALA A 513 -10.35 11.89 -11.64
C ALA A 513 -9.48 10.70 -11.24
N HIS A 514 -8.65 10.26 -12.20
CA HIS A 514 -7.44 9.50 -11.95
C HIS A 514 -6.24 10.43 -12.20
N SER A 515 -5.31 10.50 -11.26
CA SER A 515 -4.15 11.37 -11.41
C SER A 515 -2.96 10.65 -12.04
N THR A 516 -2.04 11.42 -12.60
CA THR A 516 -0.68 10.96 -12.90
C THR A 516 0.19 11.22 -11.67
N VAL A 517 0.91 10.21 -11.22
CA VAL A 517 1.87 10.31 -10.13
C VAL A 517 3.23 10.71 -10.69
N TYR A 518 3.86 11.68 -10.05
CA TYR A 518 5.21 12.18 -10.36
C TYR A 518 6.12 11.97 -9.17
N GLN A 519 7.34 11.51 -9.43
CA GLN A 519 8.39 11.36 -8.43
C GLN A 519 9.62 12.19 -8.81
N PRO A 520 9.69 13.47 -8.41
CA PRO A 520 10.87 14.29 -8.70
C PRO A 520 12.10 13.76 -7.97
N VAL A 521 13.17 13.52 -8.73
CA VAL A 521 14.42 12.98 -8.20
C VAL A 521 15.62 13.69 -8.79
N SER A 522 16.71 13.83 -8.01
CA SER A 522 18.02 14.20 -8.54
C SER A 522 18.51 13.13 -9.53
N LYS A 523 19.17 13.55 -10.63
CA LYS A 523 19.81 12.62 -11.59
C LYS A 523 20.94 11.80 -10.97
N LYS A 524 21.39 12.14 -9.77
CA LYS A 524 22.34 11.35 -8.98
C LYS A 524 21.72 10.07 -8.41
N VAL A 525 20.38 10.01 -8.30
CA VAL A 525 19.66 8.84 -7.78
C VAL A 525 19.57 7.77 -8.86
N ILE A 526 19.87 6.53 -8.47
CA ILE A 526 19.87 5.37 -9.34
C ILE A 526 18.77 4.42 -8.90
N ASP A 527 18.04 3.85 -9.84
CA ASP A 527 17.03 2.81 -9.62
C ASP A 527 15.83 3.23 -8.75
N MET A 528 15.53 4.54 -8.62
CA MET A 528 14.28 4.98 -8.01
C MET A 528 13.11 4.61 -8.92
N ARG A 529 12.10 3.93 -8.35
CA ARG A 529 10.86 3.55 -9.03
C ARG A 529 9.68 4.21 -8.35
N ILE A 530 8.64 4.51 -9.13
CA ILE A 530 7.37 4.94 -8.58
C ILE A 530 6.61 3.70 -8.12
N GLU A 531 6.17 3.70 -6.87
CA GLU A 531 5.31 2.66 -6.35
C GLU A 531 3.84 3.01 -6.63
N PRO A 532 3.07 2.11 -7.24
CA PRO A 532 1.67 2.40 -7.60
C PRO A 532 0.79 2.61 -6.36
N LEU A 533 1.14 1.99 -5.23
CA LEU A 533 0.36 1.98 -4.00
C LEU A 533 0.61 3.20 -3.09
N GLY A 534 1.24 4.28 -3.61
CA GLY A 534 1.26 5.61 -2.97
C GLY A 534 2.26 5.80 -1.82
N TYR A 535 3.29 4.96 -1.73
CA TYR A 535 4.42 5.10 -0.82
C TYR A 535 5.74 5.23 -1.59
N ALA A 536 6.86 5.43 -0.91
CA ALA A 536 8.20 5.39 -1.52
C ALA A 536 9.02 4.24 -0.93
N ARG A 537 9.79 3.55 -1.79
CA ARG A 537 10.71 2.47 -1.40
C ARG A 537 12.14 2.87 -1.77
N PHE A 538 13.06 2.58 -0.87
CA PHE A 538 14.48 2.92 -1.00
C PHE A 538 15.39 1.68 -1.07
N ASP A 539 14.85 0.47 -0.87
CA ASP A 539 15.55 -0.77 -1.17
C ASP A 539 15.93 -0.82 -2.66
N GLY A 540 17.17 -1.17 -2.97
CA GLY A 540 17.71 -1.15 -4.32
C GLY A 540 18.01 0.25 -4.89
N VAL A 541 17.73 1.33 -4.16
CA VAL A 541 18.04 2.71 -4.59
C VAL A 541 19.46 3.08 -4.21
N GLY A 542 20.21 3.63 -5.18
CA GLY A 542 21.58 4.12 -5.00
C GLY A 542 21.70 5.63 -5.23
N VAL A 543 22.86 6.17 -4.87
CA VAL A 543 23.28 7.55 -5.18
C VAL A 543 24.67 7.52 -5.80
N GLN A 544 24.90 8.28 -6.90
CA GLN A 544 26.21 8.43 -7.55
C GLN A 544 27.22 9.17 -6.68
#